data_994d28318b4c3d98d7aee5b72763190e
#
_entry.id   994d28318b4c3d98d7aee5b72763190e
#
_cell.length_a   1.000
_cell.length_b   1.000
_cell.length_c   1.000
_cell.angle_alpha   90.00
_cell.angle_beta   90.00
_cell.angle_gamma   90.00
#
_symmetry.space_group_name_H-M   'P 1'
#
loop_
_entity.id
_entity.type
_entity.pdbx_description
1 polymer ?
#
loop_
_entity_poly.entity_id
_entity_poly.type
_entity_poly.pdbx_seq_one_letter_code
_entity_poly.pdbx_strand_id
1 'polypeptide(L)'
;MKDTKKPELATSIYGLFDQTDKIEGHLNFNPAVTNLSANIQSVGYMIASNSNKTLYIHENIYNLNDIRKELNFHSGTNADLVLELIEKAGVKACRKLNGKYTIILCEREKTTIIRDRNGEGKMIYFTDGYFTDSYQGLMNFKNFVAAPDLTGITTFLKIGYIPAPVTSLKGVSKIPAGEFLIVSKTEKKFEKLFSFDEILNTKRNPVTEAEAIEEYSHLLEESLTRRIGNAESVGVLLSGGYDSGGNIALARKVYSGKIKTYSIGFKDNPASELPYARMMAEKFGAEHHEYVMDGSEIEFLPEIIDALGDPFSESGFMLNHSVMKMVSSENLPVVIGGDGNDQYFGAGIRETAIHFKLRKSGLAAFSKLFDQMSNNRLFDNDNLAYRIKYQNQKFLKVMEPETFGFPDFQLDKMFDLKSIPSHEYLGVIPEIFGSYEELFLQRNYYLHLQHAVNEVILFKASRMSEFFKVNLSFSYTDLEIYDFLQRLPINLRAKGTVYECIKGKGVSKYIHKKLVKPLLPDAVTNRPKQGGFSPLEIFFNTPERRKAIYKYIRNSAFAATMKNKDFLDQFFDQYEALASGKLYWFWHKQVKSNQLINLLIVAIWWDRTIKNIRKTGLSGYIGN
;
A
#
# COMPACT_ATOMS: atom_id res chain seq x y z
N MET A 1 -23.41 20.25 -22.74
CA MET A 1 -21.95 20.15 -22.81
C MET A 1 -21.37 21.14 -21.82
N LYS A 2 -21.08 20.73 -20.58
CA LYS A 2 -20.29 21.53 -19.64
C LYS A 2 -18.90 20.93 -19.67
N ASP A 3 -17.91 21.72 -20.07
CA ASP A 3 -16.50 21.41 -19.99
C ASP A 3 -16.18 20.89 -18.60
N THR A 4 -15.96 19.60 -18.49
CA THR A 4 -15.34 19.04 -17.30
C THR A 4 -13.87 19.47 -17.35
N LYS A 5 -13.54 20.61 -16.73
CA LYS A 5 -12.15 20.94 -16.42
C LYS A 5 -11.50 19.71 -15.79
N LYS A 6 -10.44 19.19 -16.43
CA LYS A 6 -9.56 18.18 -15.81
C LYS A 6 -9.20 18.72 -14.42
N PRO A 7 -9.28 17.92 -13.35
CA PRO A 7 -8.79 18.38 -12.06
C PRO A 7 -7.31 18.73 -12.24
N GLU A 8 -6.98 20.00 -12.11
CA GLU A 8 -5.58 20.44 -12.03
C GLU A 8 -4.98 19.73 -10.80
N LEU A 9 -4.02 18.85 -11.03
CA LEU A 9 -3.23 18.28 -9.95
C LEU A 9 -2.59 19.45 -9.20
N ALA A 10 -2.89 19.60 -7.93
CA ALA A 10 -2.37 20.69 -7.10
C ALA A 10 -0.82 20.67 -7.01
N THR A 11 -0.20 19.51 -7.29
CA THR A 11 1.25 19.31 -7.35
C THR A 11 1.56 18.31 -8.46
N SER A 12 2.53 18.61 -9.32
CA SER A 12 2.97 17.68 -10.36
C SER A 12 4.40 18.00 -10.82
N ILE A 13 5.10 16.98 -11.32
CA ILE A 13 6.41 17.13 -11.95
C ILE A 13 6.48 16.35 -13.25
N TYR A 14 7.08 16.97 -14.25
CA TYR A 14 7.41 16.38 -15.54
C TYR A 14 8.88 16.63 -15.84
N GLY A 15 9.64 15.62 -16.17
CA GLY A 15 11.06 15.76 -16.42
C GLY A 15 11.57 14.85 -17.54
N LEU A 16 12.61 15.31 -18.22
CA LEU A 16 13.42 14.54 -19.16
C LEU A 16 14.71 14.11 -18.48
N PHE A 17 15.16 12.89 -18.74
CA PHE A 17 16.48 12.44 -18.29
C PHE A 17 17.60 13.08 -19.11
N ASP A 18 17.37 13.41 -20.38
CA ASP A 18 18.30 14.25 -21.14
C ASP A 18 18.21 15.71 -20.69
N GLN A 19 19.20 16.15 -19.93
CA GLN A 19 19.25 17.49 -19.36
C GLN A 19 19.59 18.58 -20.39
N THR A 20 19.98 18.20 -21.62
CA THR A 20 20.26 19.14 -22.71
C THR A 20 19.00 19.46 -23.53
N ASP A 21 17.92 18.69 -23.35
CA ASP A 21 16.67 18.85 -24.08
C ASP A 21 15.64 19.69 -23.29
N LYS A 22 14.70 20.32 -23.99
CA LYS A 22 13.67 21.18 -23.41
C LYS A 22 12.35 20.46 -23.28
N ILE A 23 11.84 20.35 -22.06
CA ILE A 23 10.59 19.66 -21.74
C ILE A 23 9.37 20.22 -22.50
N GLU A 24 9.33 21.52 -22.78
CA GLU A 24 8.23 22.18 -23.51
C GLU A 24 7.97 21.56 -24.88
N GLY A 25 9.02 21.10 -25.56
CA GLY A 25 8.93 20.39 -26.83
C GLY A 25 8.21 19.04 -26.74
N HIS A 26 8.17 18.43 -25.57
CA HIS A 26 7.73 17.05 -25.31
C HIS A 26 6.33 16.95 -24.68
N LEU A 27 5.73 18.04 -24.22
CA LEU A 27 4.40 18.03 -23.59
C LEU A 27 3.30 18.47 -24.56
N ASN A 28 2.11 17.89 -24.41
CA ASN A 28 0.89 18.23 -25.16
C ASN A 28 0.18 19.49 -24.64
N PHE A 29 0.64 20.08 -23.54
CA PHE A 29 0.07 21.27 -22.94
C PHE A 29 1.19 22.10 -22.30
N ASN A 30 0.90 23.38 -22.04
CA ASN A 30 1.80 24.25 -21.31
C ASN A 30 1.26 24.36 -19.87
N PRO A 31 1.79 23.62 -18.88
CA PRO A 31 1.32 23.75 -17.50
C PRO A 31 1.61 25.16 -16.99
N ALA A 32 0.72 25.69 -16.15
CA ALA A 32 0.97 26.93 -15.43
C ALA A 32 2.18 26.73 -14.51
N VAL A 33 3.34 27.24 -14.91
CA VAL A 33 4.64 26.88 -14.35
C VAL A 33 5.08 27.91 -13.33
N THR A 34 5.52 27.41 -12.17
CA THR A 34 6.16 28.26 -11.18
C THR A 34 7.69 28.21 -11.22
N ASN A 35 8.29 27.15 -11.77
CA ASN A 35 9.76 27.00 -11.81
C ASN A 35 10.20 26.13 -13.00
N LEU A 36 11.02 26.68 -13.88
CA LEU A 36 11.56 26.04 -15.07
C LEU A 36 13.08 25.84 -14.94
N SER A 37 13.53 24.59 -14.85
CA SER A 37 14.77 24.21 -15.53
C SER A 37 14.42 23.78 -16.96
N ALA A 38 15.37 23.85 -17.90
CA ALA A 38 15.07 23.55 -19.31
C ALA A 38 14.38 22.17 -19.51
N ASN A 39 14.76 21.18 -18.70
CA ASN A 39 14.32 19.79 -18.82
C ASN A 39 13.27 19.36 -17.76
N ILE A 40 12.90 20.23 -16.81
CA ILE A 40 11.93 19.89 -15.74
C ILE A 40 10.92 20.99 -15.56
N GLN A 41 9.65 20.61 -15.46
CA GLN A 41 8.53 21.46 -15.04
C GLN A 41 7.91 20.90 -13.77
N SER A 42 7.71 21.73 -12.76
CA SER A 42 7.11 21.31 -11.49
C SER A 42 6.13 22.34 -10.92
N VAL A 43 5.10 21.85 -10.25
CA VAL A 43 4.16 22.64 -9.46
C VAL A 43 4.08 22.04 -8.07
N GLY A 44 4.19 22.85 -7.02
CA GLY A 44 4.12 22.40 -5.63
C GLY A 44 5.35 21.65 -5.10
N TYR A 45 6.44 21.63 -5.86
CA TYR A 45 7.74 21.19 -5.36
C TYR A 45 8.56 22.38 -4.87
N MET A 46 9.23 22.23 -3.74
CA MET A 46 10.26 23.18 -3.30
C MET A 46 11.54 22.94 -4.07
N ILE A 47 12.31 23.97 -4.31
CA ILE A 47 13.53 23.91 -5.12
C ILE A 47 14.70 24.51 -4.34
N ALA A 48 15.84 23.84 -4.41
CA ALA A 48 17.14 24.35 -4.01
C ALA A 48 18.14 24.16 -5.15
N SER A 49 19.07 25.10 -5.31
CA SER A 49 20.08 25.02 -6.35
C SER A 49 21.41 25.61 -5.92
N ASN A 50 22.49 25.03 -6.39
CA ASN A 50 23.82 25.62 -6.35
C ASN A 50 24.46 25.57 -7.75
N SER A 51 25.77 25.82 -7.87
CA SER A 51 26.47 25.87 -9.17
C SER A 51 26.42 24.56 -9.95
N ASN A 52 26.21 23.41 -9.29
CA ASN A 52 26.36 22.09 -9.89
C ASN A 52 25.12 21.21 -9.79
N LYS A 53 24.16 21.55 -8.91
CA LYS A 53 23.02 20.69 -8.57
C LYS A 53 21.74 21.49 -8.43
N THR A 54 20.63 20.90 -8.88
CA THR A 54 19.28 21.37 -8.63
C THR A 54 18.48 20.25 -7.99
N LEU A 55 17.86 20.51 -6.84
CA LEU A 55 17.03 19.60 -6.10
C LEU A 55 15.58 20.09 -6.14
N TYR A 56 14.68 19.18 -6.50
CA TYR A 56 13.23 19.35 -6.40
C TYR A 56 12.74 18.40 -5.30
N ILE A 57 11.97 18.90 -4.36
CA ILE A 57 11.42 18.09 -3.27
C ILE A 57 9.96 18.40 -3.01
N HIS A 58 9.17 17.32 -2.95
CA HIS A 58 7.84 17.33 -2.33
C HIS A 58 7.95 16.57 -1.01
N GLU A 59 7.57 17.21 0.11
CA GLU A 59 7.86 16.65 1.42
C GLU A 59 6.81 17.00 2.50
N ASN A 60 6.76 16.12 3.51
CA ASN A 60 6.23 16.36 4.83
C ASN A 60 7.13 15.61 5.81
N ILE A 61 8.27 16.24 6.16
CA ILE A 61 9.35 15.67 6.98
C ILE A 61 9.26 16.24 8.40
N TYR A 62 9.22 15.38 9.39
CA TYR A 62 8.92 15.74 10.78
C TYR A 62 10.17 16.10 11.60
N ASN A 63 11.37 15.69 11.18
CA ASN A 63 12.62 15.88 11.93
C ASN A 63 13.59 16.90 11.29
N LEU A 64 13.09 17.82 10.47
CA LEU A 64 13.96 18.84 9.82
C LEU A 64 14.71 19.70 10.83
N ASN A 65 14.13 20.01 11.99
CA ASN A 65 14.80 20.79 13.02
C ASN A 65 16.02 20.07 13.62
N ASP A 66 15.96 18.74 13.75
CA ASP A 66 17.06 17.94 14.25
C ASP A 66 18.19 17.85 13.21
N ILE A 67 17.83 17.69 11.94
CA ILE A 67 18.78 17.74 10.81
C ILE A 67 19.44 19.14 10.73
N ARG A 68 18.68 20.24 10.95
CA ARG A 68 19.24 21.60 11.01
C ARG A 68 20.30 21.74 12.10
N LYS A 69 20.04 21.22 13.28
CA LYS A 69 21.00 21.24 14.41
C LYS A 69 22.23 20.39 14.09
N GLU A 70 22.03 19.13 13.58
CA GLU A 70 23.12 18.22 13.22
C GLU A 70 24.09 18.85 12.21
N LEU A 71 23.55 19.55 11.21
CA LEU A 71 24.36 20.18 10.15
C LEU A 71 24.85 21.58 10.47
N ASN A 72 24.50 22.18 11.62
CA ASN A 72 24.69 23.59 11.92
C ASN A 72 24.15 24.52 10.82
N PHE A 73 22.96 24.18 10.28
CA PHE A 73 22.33 24.91 9.18
C PHE A 73 21.44 26.03 9.71
N HIS A 74 21.88 27.27 9.60
CA HIS A 74 21.23 28.42 10.24
C HIS A 74 20.25 29.19 9.35
N SER A 75 20.37 29.07 8.02
CA SER A 75 19.53 29.83 7.07
C SER A 75 19.25 29.03 5.80
N GLY A 76 18.10 29.27 5.20
CA GLY A 76 17.65 28.59 3.98
C GLY A 76 16.35 27.80 4.17
N THR A 77 15.78 27.37 3.07
CA THR A 77 14.55 26.58 3.00
C THR A 77 14.77 25.13 3.45
N ASN A 78 13.70 24.35 3.53
CA ASN A 78 13.80 22.89 3.75
C ASN A 78 14.51 22.21 2.57
N ALA A 79 14.28 22.67 1.35
CA ALA A 79 14.97 22.15 0.17
C ALA A 79 16.50 22.40 0.23
N ASP A 80 16.92 23.59 0.67
CA ASP A 80 18.34 23.91 0.86
C ASP A 80 18.97 23.02 1.94
N LEU A 81 18.25 22.76 3.04
CA LEU A 81 18.70 21.87 4.09
C LEU A 81 18.92 20.43 3.59
N VAL A 82 17.98 19.91 2.78
CA VAL A 82 18.10 18.56 2.22
C VAL A 82 19.22 18.49 1.18
N LEU A 83 19.41 19.55 0.38
CA LEU A 83 20.54 19.63 -0.54
C LEU A 83 21.88 19.61 0.22
N GLU A 84 22.00 20.38 1.30
CA GLU A 84 23.19 20.40 2.18
C GLU A 84 23.45 19.03 2.83
N LEU A 85 22.38 18.34 3.29
CA LEU A 85 22.49 16.96 3.82
C LEU A 85 23.11 16.02 2.78
N ILE A 86 22.61 16.09 1.53
CA ILE A 86 23.10 15.24 0.44
C ILE A 86 24.54 15.60 0.07
N GLU A 87 24.91 16.87 0.09
CA GLU A 87 26.27 17.31 -0.24
C GLU A 87 27.29 16.83 0.80
N LYS A 88 26.95 16.93 2.09
CA LYS A 88 27.84 16.51 3.17
C LYS A 88 27.97 15.00 3.32
N ALA A 89 26.87 14.25 3.12
CA ALA A 89 26.83 12.83 3.51
C ALA A 89 26.34 11.88 2.37
N GLY A 90 26.15 12.41 1.16
CA GLY A 90 25.70 11.65 0.00
C GLY A 90 24.19 11.33 0.01
N VAL A 91 23.70 10.81 -1.11
CA VAL A 91 22.27 10.49 -1.32
C VAL A 91 21.72 9.56 -0.23
N LYS A 92 22.50 8.59 0.23
CA LYS A 92 22.07 7.66 1.28
C LYS A 92 21.77 8.34 2.63
N ALA A 93 22.20 9.57 2.85
CA ALA A 93 21.85 10.34 4.04
C ALA A 93 20.35 10.67 4.10
N CYS A 94 19.62 10.63 2.99
CA CYS A 94 18.15 10.76 2.97
C CYS A 94 17.45 9.72 3.84
N ARG A 95 18.10 8.59 4.19
CA ARG A 95 17.58 7.62 5.17
C ARG A 95 17.32 8.20 6.57
N LYS A 96 17.94 9.33 6.91
CA LYS A 96 17.74 10.05 8.18
C LYS A 96 16.46 10.90 8.20
N LEU A 97 15.86 11.16 7.05
CA LEU A 97 14.64 11.96 6.94
C LEU A 97 13.45 11.15 7.45
N ASN A 98 12.74 11.68 8.43
CA ASN A 98 11.57 11.06 9.05
C ASN A 98 10.28 11.67 8.48
N GLY A 99 9.57 10.94 7.64
CA GLY A 99 8.34 11.40 7.01
C GLY A 99 8.22 10.99 5.55
N LYS A 100 7.27 11.59 4.85
CA LYS A 100 7.01 11.33 3.43
C LYS A 100 7.74 12.34 2.54
N TYR A 101 8.46 11.84 1.54
CA TYR A 101 9.15 12.68 0.59
C TYR A 101 9.38 12.00 -0.75
N THR A 102 9.51 12.85 -1.77
CA THR A 102 10.02 12.48 -3.09
C THR A 102 11.00 13.56 -3.52
N ILE A 103 12.23 13.16 -3.84
CA ILE A 103 13.31 14.06 -4.17
C ILE A 103 13.81 13.73 -5.58
N ILE A 104 13.96 14.75 -6.41
CA ILE A 104 14.65 14.67 -7.71
C ILE A 104 15.87 15.55 -7.64
N LEU A 105 17.05 14.95 -7.72
CA LEU A 105 18.34 15.64 -7.73
C LEU A 105 18.93 15.58 -9.12
N CYS A 106 19.09 16.74 -9.76
CA CYS A 106 19.72 16.90 -11.05
C CYS A 106 21.14 17.39 -10.89
N GLU A 107 22.08 16.65 -11.43
CA GLU A 107 23.51 16.99 -11.57
C GLU A 107 23.82 16.99 -13.07
N ARG A 108 24.90 17.64 -13.51
CA ARG A 108 25.21 17.91 -14.93
C ARG A 108 24.95 16.76 -15.93
N GLU A 109 25.20 15.50 -15.53
CA GLU A 109 25.05 14.33 -16.41
C GLU A 109 24.25 13.20 -15.76
N LYS A 110 23.63 13.48 -14.61
CA LYS A 110 22.98 12.47 -13.80
C LYS A 110 21.72 13.03 -13.14
N THR A 111 20.64 12.28 -13.19
CA THR A 111 19.41 12.50 -12.40
C THR A 111 19.27 11.38 -11.39
N THR A 112 19.09 11.75 -10.11
CA THR A 112 18.80 10.79 -9.04
C THR A 112 17.42 11.07 -8.49
N ILE A 113 16.56 10.06 -8.48
CA ILE A 113 15.18 10.17 -7.96
C ILE A 113 15.05 9.28 -6.74
N ILE A 114 14.69 9.87 -5.59
CA ILE A 114 14.68 9.21 -4.29
C ILE A 114 13.25 9.18 -3.77
N ARG A 115 12.83 8.03 -3.25
CA ARG A 115 11.54 7.86 -2.63
C ARG A 115 11.68 7.44 -1.17
N ASP A 116 10.86 8.01 -0.28
CA ASP A 116 10.92 7.71 1.14
C ASP A 116 10.75 6.22 1.45
N ARG A 117 11.12 5.84 2.67
CA ARG A 117 11.17 4.45 3.15
C ARG A 117 9.86 3.68 2.95
N ASN A 118 8.74 4.32 3.19
CA ASN A 118 7.42 3.69 3.17
C ASN A 118 6.66 3.93 1.85
N GLY A 119 7.20 4.77 0.96
CA GLY A 119 6.55 5.15 -0.27
C GLY A 119 5.29 6.00 -0.08
N GLU A 120 5.22 6.77 1.01
CA GLU A 120 4.11 7.68 1.30
C GLU A 120 4.16 8.96 0.44
N GLY A 121 5.34 9.36 -0.01
CA GLY A 121 5.54 10.47 -0.95
C GLY A 121 5.02 10.16 -2.35
N LYS A 122 5.16 11.11 -3.26
CA LYS A 122 4.72 10.99 -4.65
C LYS A 122 5.33 9.77 -5.32
N MET A 123 4.49 8.96 -5.99
CA MET A 123 4.97 7.89 -6.86
C MET A 123 5.56 8.50 -8.13
N ILE A 124 6.75 8.09 -8.51
CA ILE A 124 7.33 8.50 -9.80
C ILE A 124 7.23 7.34 -10.78
N TYR A 125 6.63 7.63 -11.92
CA TYR A 125 6.57 6.77 -13.11
C TYR A 125 7.59 7.26 -14.12
N PHE A 126 8.30 6.36 -14.77
CA PHE A 126 9.35 6.73 -15.71
C PHE A 126 9.47 5.74 -16.88
N THR A 127 9.97 6.25 -17.98
CA THR A 127 10.39 5.50 -19.18
C THR A 127 11.91 5.63 -19.35
N ASP A 128 12.44 5.26 -20.50
CA ASP A 128 13.87 5.52 -20.80
C ASP A 128 14.18 7.00 -21.01
N GLY A 129 13.20 7.81 -21.41
CA GLY A 129 13.44 9.22 -21.76
C GLY A 129 12.90 10.24 -20.77
N TYR A 130 11.84 9.93 -20.01
CA TYR A 130 11.14 10.91 -19.19
C TYR A 130 10.51 10.30 -17.94
N PHE A 131 10.14 11.17 -17.00
CA PHE A 131 9.46 10.81 -15.73
C PHE A 131 8.37 11.81 -15.35
N THR A 132 7.44 11.36 -14.52
CA THR A 132 6.38 12.18 -13.90
C THR A 132 5.88 11.54 -12.62
N ASP A 133 5.28 12.33 -11.72
CA ASP A 133 4.62 11.84 -10.50
C ASP A 133 3.14 11.49 -10.71
N SER A 134 2.66 11.54 -11.95
CA SER A 134 1.28 11.23 -12.30
C SER A 134 1.20 10.12 -13.33
N TYR A 135 0.47 9.05 -13.01
CA TYR A 135 0.20 7.99 -13.98
C TYR A 135 -0.53 8.52 -15.22
N GLN A 136 -1.53 9.35 -15.03
CA GLN A 136 -2.23 10.02 -16.13
C GLN A 136 -1.33 11.08 -16.80
N GLY A 137 -0.35 11.61 -16.07
CA GLY A 137 0.64 12.56 -16.58
C GLY A 137 1.49 11.99 -17.71
N LEU A 138 1.69 10.66 -17.75
CA LEU A 138 2.38 10.01 -18.88
C LEU A 138 1.72 10.31 -20.23
N MET A 139 0.37 10.40 -20.23
CA MET A 139 -0.39 10.70 -21.47
C MET A 139 -0.19 12.13 -21.96
N ASN A 140 0.46 12.99 -21.21
CA ASN A 140 0.76 14.35 -21.59
C ASN A 140 2.06 14.46 -22.41
N PHE A 141 2.90 13.44 -22.40
CA PHE A 141 4.08 13.40 -23.29
C PHE A 141 3.66 13.07 -24.73
N LYS A 142 4.11 13.89 -25.70
CA LYS A 142 3.70 13.80 -27.12
C LYS A 142 3.97 12.43 -27.75
N ASN A 143 5.09 11.82 -27.39
CA ASN A 143 5.54 10.54 -27.97
C ASN A 143 5.12 9.33 -27.13
N PHE A 144 4.32 9.52 -26.07
CA PHE A 144 3.85 8.40 -25.26
C PHE A 144 2.61 7.75 -25.87
N VAL A 145 2.71 6.47 -26.13
CA VAL A 145 1.58 5.64 -26.58
C VAL A 145 1.30 4.60 -25.51
N ALA A 146 0.14 4.70 -24.87
CA ALA A 146 -0.27 3.73 -23.85
C ALA A 146 -0.48 2.35 -24.49
N ALA A 147 0.29 1.37 -24.06
CA ALA A 147 0.14 -0.03 -24.42
C ALA A 147 0.14 -0.90 -23.16
N PRO A 148 -0.73 -1.92 -23.06
CA PRO A 148 -0.80 -2.76 -21.87
C PRO A 148 0.43 -3.67 -21.75
N ASP A 149 0.92 -3.84 -20.51
CA ASP A 149 1.92 -4.84 -20.17
C ASP A 149 1.22 -6.06 -19.53
N LEU A 150 1.23 -7.18 -20.23
CA LEU A 150 0.60 -8.40 -19.73
C LEU A 150 1.30 -8.96 -18.50
N THR A 151 2.59 -8.68 -18.29
CA THR A 151 3.30 -9.05 -17.06
C THR A 151 2.68 -8.37 -15.85
N GLY A 152 2.49 -7.06 -15.91
CA GLY A 152 1.82 -6.31 -14.85
C GLY A 152 0.37 -6.75 -14.66
N ILE A 153 -0.37 -6.90 -15.75
CA ILE A 153 -1.80 -7.28 -15.70
C ILE A 153 -2.00 -8.67 -15.11
N THR A 154 -1.21 -9.68 -15.52
CA THR A 154 -1.33 -11.04 -14.96
C THR A 154 -0.91 -11.09 -13.50
N THR A 155 0.05 -10.26 -13.10
CA THR A 155 0.40 -10.09 -11.68
C THR A 155 -0.75 -9.52 -10.88
N PHE A 156 -1.33 -8.43 -11.36
CA PHE A 156 -2.51 -7.85 -10.72
C PHE A 156 -3.64 -8.90 -10.59
N LEU A 157 -3.95 -9.61 -11.67
CA LEU A 157 -4.97 -10.66 -11.63
C LEU A 157 -4.66 -11.77 -10.61
N LYS A 158 -3.38 -12.02 -10.33
CA LYS A 158 -2.92 -13.04 -9.37
C LYS A 158 -2.97 -12.57 -7.92
N ILE A 159 -2.43 -11.40 -7.62
CA ILE A 159 -2.23 -10.93 -6.24
C ILE A 159 -2.99 -9.65 -5.88
N GLY A 160 -3.69 -9.01 -6.83
CA GLY A 160 -4.52 -7.83 -6.57
C GLY A 160 -3.81 -6.49 -6.62
N TYR A 161 -2.51 -6.46 -6.94
CA TYR A 161 -1.72 -5.23 -7.16
C TYR A 161 -0.51 -5.52 -8.05
N ILE A 162 0.20 -4.48 -8.45
CA ILE A 162 1.42 -4.60 -9.26
C ILE A 162 2.58 -4.03 -8.45
N PRO A 163 3.53 -4.86 -7.96
CA PRO A 163 4.68 -4.35 -7.20
C PRO A 163 5.62 -3.52 -8.07
N ALA A 164 6.23 -2.50 -7.48
CA ALA A 164 7.32 -1.78 -8.13
C ALA A 164 8.54 -2.72 -8.37
N PRO A 165 9.31 -2.53 -9.45
CA PRO A 165 9.24 -1.42 -10.41
C PRO A 165 8.25 -1.61 -11.57
N VAL A 166 7.51 -2.71 -11.63
CA VAL A 166 6.61 -3.03 -12.76
C VAL A 166 5.35 -2.17 -12.73
N THR A 167 4.77 -1.90 -13.89
CA THR A 167 3.46 -1.26 -14.07
C THR A 167 2.57 -2.06 -15.01
N SER A 168 1.34 -1.64 -15.17
CA SER A 168 0.42 -2.17 -16.19
C SER A 168 0.66 -1.63 -17.60
N LEU A 169 1.62 -0.72 -17.77
CA LEU A 169 1.96 -0.10 -19.06
C LEU A 169 3.33 -0.54 -19.56
N LYS A 170 3.37 -0.98 -20.82
CA LYS A 170 4.61 -1.41 -21.48
C LYS A 170 5.63 -0.27 -21.55
N GLY A 171 6.88 -0.56 -21.16
CA GLY A 171 7.97 0.41 -21.16
C GLY A 171 7.88 1.48 -20.08
N VAL A 172 6.96 1.35 -19.12
CA VAL A 172 6.85 2.22 -17.96
C VAL A 172 7.23 1.47 -16.71
N SER A 173 8.07 2.08 -15.89
CA SER A 173 8.43 1.59 -14.55
C SER A 173 8.04 2.60 -13.50
N LYS A 174 7.98 2.17 -12.22
CA LYS A 174 7.78 3.04 -11.05
C LYS A 174 8.85 2.80 -10.00
N ILE A 175 9.15 3.82 -9.20
CA ILE A 175 10.25 3.75 -8.23
C ILE A 175 9.77 3.04 -6.95
N PRO A 176 10.46 1.97 -6.51
CA PRO A 176 10.14 1.29 -5.26
C PRO A 176 10.30 2.20 -4.04
N ALA A 177 9.54 1.94 -2.98
CA ALA A 177 9.68 2.64 -1.70
C ALA A 177 11.03 2.30 -1.03
N GLY A 178 11.65 3.29 -0.41
CA GLY A 178 12.95 3.12 0.26
C GLY A 178 14.13 2.90 -0.71
N GLU A 179 13.94 3.22 -1.97
CA GLU A 179 14.98 3.10 -3.01
C GLU A 179 15.18 4.43 -3.75
N PHE A 180 16.28 4.52 -4.47
CA PHE A 180 16.52 5.62 -5.39
C PHE A 180 17.02 5.10 -6.74
N LEU A 181 16.55 5.76 -7.80
CA LEU A 181 16.94 5.52 -9.17
C LEU A 181 18.03 6.51 -9.58
N ILE A 182 19.12 5.99 -10.12
CA ILE A 182 20.18 6.79 -10.75
C ILE A 182 20.07 6.60 -12.25
N VAL A 183 20.00 7.70 -12.99
CA VAL A 183 20.00 7.71 -14.46
C VAL A 183 21.07 8.66 -14.98
N SER A 184 21.95 8.14 -15.82
CA SER A 184 22.95 8.90 -16.57
C SER A 184 23.02 8.37 -18.00
N LYS A 185 23.87 8.95 -18.86
CA LYS A 185 24.10 8.44 -20.22
C LYS A 185 24.61 7.00 -20.27
N THR A 186 25.30 6.55 -19.23
CA THR A 186 25.98 5.25 -19.18
C THR A 186 25.39 4.29 -18.16
N GLU A 187 24.53 4.76 -17.26
CA GLU A 187 24.05 3.96 -16.14
C GLU A 187 22.57 4.25 -15.86
N LYS A 188 21.82 3.17 -15.63
CA LYS A 188 20.46 3.20 -15.08
C LYS A 188 20.35 2.09 -14.03
N LYS A 189 20.31 2.46 -12.76
CA LYS A 189 20.28 1.49 -11.65
C LYS A 189 19.44 1.95 -10.47
N PHE A 190 18.89 0.98 -9.75
CA PHE A 190 18.30 1.18 -8.43
C PHE A 190 19.32 0.90 -7.32
N GLU A 191 19.25 1.70 -6.27
CA GLU A 191 19.95 1.45 -5.01
C GLU A 191 18.99 1.60 -3.83
N LYS A 192 19.26 0.84 -2.74
CA LYS A 192 18.43 0.85 -1.53
C LYS A 192 18.92 1.88 -0.51
N LEU A 193 17.98 2.58 0.12
CA LEU A 193 18.26 3.38 1.32
C LEU A 193 18.44 2.50 2.56
N PHE A 194 17.72 1.36 2.61
CA PHE A 194 17.74 0.41 3.72
C PHE A 194 17.94 -1.00 3.19
N SER A 195 18.81 -1.79 3.80
CA SER A 195 19.07 -3.18 3.39
C SER A 195 18.69 -4.19 4.47
N PHE A 196 18.39 -5.42 4.05
CA PHE A 196 18.13 -6.51 5.00
C PHE A 196 19.36 -6.88 5.83
N ASP A 197 20.54 -6.81 5.24
CA ASP A 197 21.81 -7.11 5.94
C ASP A 197 22.03 -6.16 7.13
N GLU A 198 21.65 -4.90 7.01
CA GLU A 198 21.71 -3.96 8.13
C GLU A 198 20.79 -4.40 9.28
N ILE A 199 19.57 -4.85 8.96
CA ILE A 199 18.60 -5.34 9.95
C ILE A 199 19.11 -6.62 10.62
N LEU A 200 19.63 -7.56 9.83
CA LEU A 200 20.15 -8.82 10.34
C LEU A 200 21.32 -8.59 11.30
N ASN A 201 22.21 -7.66 10.97
CA ASN A 201 23.39 -7.31 11.75
C ASN A 201 23.11 -6.31 12.89
N THR A 202 21.89 -5.79 13.00
CA THR A 202 21.54 -4.89 14.10
C THR A 202 21.60 -5.62 15.44
N LYS A 203 22.42 -5.07 16.36
CA LYS A 203 22.58 -5.62 17.71
C LYS A 203 21.31 -5.41 18.53
N ARG A 204 20.75 -6.50 19.07
CA ARG A 204 19.57 -6.52 19.94
C ARG A 204 20.02 -6.72 21.37
N ASN A 205 20.16 -5.62 22.10
CA ASN A 205 20.59 -5.69 23.50
C ASN A 205 19.41 -6.16 24.38
N PRO A 206 19.68 -6.92 25.44
CA PRO A 206 18.67 -7.20 26.45
C PRO A 206 18.12 -5.91 27.04
N VAL A 207 16.80 -5.84 27.13
CA VAL A 207 16.03 -4.75 27.73
C VAL A 207 14.86 -5.38 28.48
N THR A 208 14.49 -4.82 29.60
CA THR A 208 13.30 -5.28 30.36
C THR A 208 12.01 -4.89 29.67
N GLU A 209 10.94 -5.61 29.96
CA GLU A 209 9.60 -5.30 29.41
C GLU A 209 9.18 -3.88 29.79
N ALA A 210 9.45 -3.46 31.02
CA ALA A 210 9.08 -2.12 31.52
C ALA A 210 9.82 -1.02 30.76
N GLU A 211 11.13 -1.12 30.63
CA GLU A 211 11.95 -0.16 29.87
C GLU A 211 11.51 -0.08 28.41
N ALA A 212 11.26 -1.24 27.77
CA ALA A 212 10.80 -1.27 26.39
C ALA A 212 9.41 -0.62 26.18
N ILE A 213 8.49 -0.78 27.14
CA ILE A 213 7.16 -0.13 27.11
C ILE A 213 7.32 1.38 27.30
N GLU A 214 8.16 1.82 28.24
CA GLU A 214 8.42 3.24 28.51
C GLU A 214 9.04 3.94 27.29
N GLU A 215 10.12 3.39 26.71
CA GLU A 215 10.73 3.91 25.50
C GLU A 215 9.74 3.96 24.34
N TYR A 216 8.99 2.88 24.11
CA TYR A 216 7.99 2.83 23.05
C TYR A 216 6.85 3.84 23.23
N SER A 217 6.38 4.04 24.47
CA SER A 217 5.37 5.06 24.80
C SER A 217 5.88 6.46 24.46
N HIS A 218 7.10 6.77 24.87
CA HIS A 218 7.74 8.06 24.59
C HIS A 218 7.87 8.31 23.09
N LEU A 219 8.38 7.34 22.32
CA LEU A 219 8.51 7.46 20.87
C LEU A 219 7.17 7.66 20.16
N LEU A 220 6.10 7.00 20.60
CA LEU A 220 4.76 7.19 20.04
C LEU A 220 4.19 8.57 20.38
N GLU A 221 4.39 9.04 21.60
CA GLU A 221 3.96 10.37 22.03
C GLU A 221 4.68 11.46 21.23
N GLU A 222 5.99 11.33 21.03
CA GLU A 222 6.76 12.24 20.18
C GLU A 222 6.32 12.17 18.72
N SER A 223 6.11 10.96 18.19
CA SER A 223 5.61 10.76 16.84
C SER A 223 4.28 11.47 16.60
N LEU A 224 3.33 11.36 17.55
CA LEU A 224 2.04 12.06 17.49
C LEU A 224 2.22 13.57 17.65
N THR A 225 3.05 14.03 18.59
CA THR A 225 3.32 15.45 18.82
C THR A 225 3.87 16.11 17.55
N ARG A 226 4.84 15.49 16.88
CA ARG A 226 5.43 15.99 15.62
C ARG A 226 4.38 16.08 14.50
N ARG A 227 3.47 15.12 14.40
CA ARG A 227 2.43 15.07 13.36
C ARG A 227 1.28 16.02 13.62
N ILE A 228 0.88 16.16 14.85
CA ILE A 228 -0.18 17.08 15.28
C ILE A 228 0.31 18.54 15.20
N GLY A 229 1.54 18.80 15.63
CA GLY A 229 2.11 20.14 15.63
C GLY A 229 1.20 21.16 16.33
N ASN A 230 0.97 22.28 15.68
CA ASN A 230 0.10 23.36 16.17
C ASN A 230 -1.33 23.31 15.56
N ALA A 231 -1.80 22.14 15.17
CA ALA A 231 -3.12 22.00 14.57
C ALA A 231 -4.23 22.42 15.55
N GLU A 232 -5.22 23.18 15.06
CA GLU A 232 -6.39 23.59 15.87
C GLU A 232 -7.36 22.41 16.10
N SER A 233 -7.37 21.47 15.19
CA SER A 233 -8.17 20.23 15.27
C SER A 233 -7.45 19.09 14.57
N VAL A 234 -7.69 17.86 15.03
CA VAL A 234 -7.04 16.65 14.54
C VAL A 234 -8.07 15.59 14.19
N GLY A 235 -7.92 14.96 13.02
CA GLY A 235 -8.67 13.77 12.67
C GLY A 235 -7.96 12.50 13.16
N VAL A 236 -8.73 11.47 13.54
CA VAL A 236 -8.21 10.13 13.82
C VAL A 236 -9.09 9.11 13.11
N LEU A 237 -8.49 8.28 12.26
CA LEU A 237 -9.18 7.12 11.68
C LEU A 237 -9.34 6.07 12.77
N LEU A 238 -10.60 5.79 13.17
CA LEU A 238 -10.90 4.99 14.32
C LEU A 238 -11.64 3.71 13.93
N SER A 239 -10.96 2.58 13.97
CA SER A 239 -11.59 1.26 13.95
C SER A 239 -11.88 0.81 15.39
N GLY A 240 -12.52 -0.30 15.58
CA GLY A 240 -12.69 -0.88 16.91
C GLY A 240 -11.42 -1.55 17.48
N GLY A 241 -10.23 -1.38 16.90
CA GLY A 241 -9.02 -2.15 17.19
C GLY A 241 -8.00 -1.46 18.11
N TYR A 242 -6.98 -2.22 18.52
CA TYR A 242 -5.89 -1.73 19.38
C TYR A 242 -5.07 -0.58 18.76
N ASP A 243 -4.81 -0.62 17.44
CA ASP A 243 -3.92 0.35 16.81
C ASP A 243 -4.58 1.74 16.73
N SER A 244 -5.79 1.80 16.21
CA SER A 244 -6.54 3.07 16.19
C SER A 244 -6.92 3.55 17.61
N GLY A 245 -7.21 2.61 18.52
CA GLY A 245 -7.44 2.91 19.93
C GLY A 245 -6.19 3.46 20.62
N GLY A 246 -5.01 2.93 20.31
CA GLY A 246 -3.73 3.45 20.78
C GLY A 246 -3.47 4.88 20.29
N ASN A 247 -3.76 5.13 19.02
CA ASN A 247 -3.63 6.48 18.46
C ASN A 247 -4.50 7.51 19.15
N ILE A 248 -5.79 7.23 19.34
CA ILE A 248 -6.68 8.21 19.99
C ILE A 248 -6.31 8.40 21.47
N ALA A 249 -5.95 7.32 22.18
CA ALA A 249 -5.57 7.39 23.59
C ALA A 249 -4.32 8.25 23.81
N LEU A 250 -3.26 8.00 23.02
CA LEU A 250 -2.02 8.74 23.12
C LEU A 250 -2.12 10.15 22.50
N ALA A 251 -2.88 10.33 21.42
CA ALA A 251 -3.17 11.65 20.89
C ALA A 251 -3.87 12.53 21.94
N ARG A 252 -4.86 12.00 22.69
CA ARG A 252 -5.50 12.74 23.79
C ARG A 252 -4.53 13.07 24.93
N LYS A 253 -3.52 12.23 25.18
CA LYS A 253 -2.50 12.50 26.20
C LYS A 253 -1.62 13.70 25.84
N VAL A 254 -1.24 13.83 24.55
CA VAL A 254 -0.31 14.88 24.08
C VAL A 254 -1.01 16.11 23.51
N TYR A 255 -2.31 16.06 23.29
CA TYR A 255 -3.09 17.10 22.62
C TYR A 255 -4.42 17.39 23.33
N SER A 256 -4.60 18.63 23.79
CA SER A 256 -5.80 19.08 24.51
C SER A 256 -6.89 19.65 23.59
N GLY A 257 -6.58 19.90 22.32
CA GLY A 257 -7.51 20.49 21.35
C GLY A 257 -8.61 19.53 20.88
N LYS A 258 -9.32 19.91 19.83
CA LYS A 258 -10.46 19.15 19.29
C LYS A 258 -9.99 17.94 18.51
N ILE A 259 -10.46 16.74 18.90
CA ILE A 259 -10.27 15.51 18.15
C ILE A 259 -11.58 15.13 17.49
N LYS A 260 -11.54 14.87 16.17
CA LYS A 260 -12.62 14.27 15.37
C LYS A 260 -12.22 12.86 14.98
N THR A 261 -13.15 11.91 15.06
CA THR A 261 -12.87 10.51 14.72
C THR A 261 -13.78 10.04 13.59
N TYR A 262 -13.25 9.17 12.73
CA TYR A 262 -13.93 8.71 11.53
C TYR A 262 -13.88 7.19 11.45
N SER A 263 -15.04 6.57 11.31
CA SER A 263 -15.22 5.11 11.26
C SER A 263 -16.06 4.68 10.07
N ILE A 264 -15.71 3.53 9.49
CA ILE A 264 -16.48 2.87 8.45
C ILE A 264 -17.05 1.56 8.97
N GLY A 265 -18.33 1.34 8.72
CA GLY A 265 -19.01 0.06 8.94
C GLY A 265 -19.59 -0.49 7.64
N PHE A 266 -20.18 -1.67 7.73
CA PHE A 266 -20.89 -2.32 6.62
C PHE A 266 -22.30 -2.62 7.05
N LYS A 267 -23.25 -2.37 6.16
CA LYS A 267 -24.67 -2.65 6.39
C LYS A 267 -24.89 -4.13 6.69
N ASP A 268 -25.72 -4.41 7.66
CA ASP A 268 -26.10 -5.76 8.07
C ASP A 268 -24.91 -6.69 8.43
N ASN A 269 -23.77 -6.11 8.83
CA ASN A 269 -22.61 -6.88 9.30
C ASN A 269 -22.67 -7.11 10.81
N PRO A 270 -22.92 -8.34 11.27
CA PRO A 270 -22.98 -8.65 12.70
C PRO A 270 -21.63 -8.49 13.42
N ALA A 271 -20.55 -8.46 12.65
CA ALA A 271 -19.18 -8.23 13.14
C ALA A 271 -18.76 -6.76 13.03
N SER A 272 -19.69 -5.81 13.05
CA SER A 272 -19.38 -4.37 12.97
C SER A 272 -18.51 -3.90 14.13
N GLU A 273 -17.45 -3.16 13.81
CA GLU A 273 -16.56 -2.55 14.80
C GLU A 273 -17.05 -1.18 15.30
N LEU A 274 -18.09 -0.60 14.68
CA LEU A 274 -18.62 0.73 15.03
C LEU A 274 -18.99 0.90 16.52
N PRO A 275 -19.63 -0.06 17.20
CA PRO A 275 -19.93 0.09 18.63
C PRO A 275 -18.67 0.32 19.48
N TYR A 276 -17.56 -0.33 19.14
CA TYR A 276 -16.30 -0.20 19.86
C TYR A 276 -15.59 1.12 19.54
N ALA A 277 -15.71 1.59 18.31
CA ALA A 277 -15.21 2.89 17.91
C ALA A 277 -15.94 4.02 18.65
N ARG A 278 -17.27 3.94 18.79
CA ARG A 278 -18.07 4.89 19.60
C ARG A 278 -17.62 4.93 21.05
N MET A 279 -17.46 3.77 21.69
CA MET A 279 -16.99 3.69 23.08
C MET A 279 -15.63 4.37 23.27
N MET A 280 -14.73 4.22 22.32
CA MET A 280 -13.42 4.88 22.37
C MET A 280 -13.55 6.39 22.13
N ALA A 281 -14.31 6.82 21.14
CA ALA A 281 -14.55 8.23 20.88
C ALA A 281 -15.15 8.95 22.08
N GLU A 282 -16.15 8.35 22.73
CA GLU A 282 -16.78 8.85 23.95
C GLU A 282 -15.77 8.94 25.10
N LYS A 283 -15.01 7.85 25.36
CA LYS A 283 -14.00 7.80 26.43
C LYS A 283 -12.98 8.93 26.31
N PHE A 284 -12.55 9.24 25.10
CA PHE A 284 -11.51 10.26 24.85
C PHE A 284 -12.06 11.63 24.47
N GLY A 285 -13.38 11.85 24.61
CA GLY A 285 -14.03 13.14 24.35
C GLY A 285 -13.85 13.62 22.92
N ALA A 286 -13.98 12.73 21.94
CA ALA A 286 -13.86 13.03 20.53
C ALA A 286 -15.23 13.16 19.85
N GLU A 287 -15.35 14.07 18.87
CA GLU A 287 -16.49 14.14 17.97
C GLU A 287 -16.41 12.97 16.98
N HIS A 288 -17.44 12.10 16.96
CA HIS A 288 -17.40 10.86 16.21
C HIS A 288 -18.28 10.88 14.98
N HIS A 289 -17.70 10.51 13.82
CA HIS A 289 -18.37 10.43 12.52
C HIS A 289 -18.31 9.00 12.00
N GLU A 290 -19.45 8.52 11.50
CA GLU A 290 -19.58 7.17 10.96
C GLU A 290 -20.16 7.18 9.56
N TYR A 291 -19.68 6.27 8.74
CA TYR A 291 -20.27 5.95 7.43
C TYR A 291 -20.51 4.45 7.33
N VAL A 292 -21.69 4.05 6.87
CA VAL A 292 -22.08 2.66 6.69
C VAL A 292 -22.19 2.35 5.20
N MET A 293 -21.27 1.54 4.70
CA MET A 293 -21.25 1.08 3.32
C MET A 293 -22.38 0.07 3.07
N ASP A 294 -23.07 0.21 1.94
CA ASP A 294 -24.18 -0.66 1.52
C ASP A 294 -23.97 -1.35 0.16
N GLY A 295 -22.81 -1.12 -0.47
CA GLY A 295 -22.43 -1.65 -1.76
C GLY A 295 -22.71 -0.71 -2.94
N SER A 296 -23.32 0.46 -2.71
CA SER A 296 -23.46 1.51 -3.72
C SER A 296 -22.11 2.16 -4.08
N GLU A 297 -21.13 2.05 -3.20
CA GLU A 297 -19.79 2.62 -3.37
C GLU A 297 -19.03 2.06 -4.57
N ILE A 298 -19.47 0.93 -5.13
CA ILE A 298 -18.91 0.40 -6.39
C ILE A 298 -19.04 1.41 -7.54
N GLU A 299 -19.97 2.36 -7.45
CA GLU A 299 -20.09 3.45 -8.42
C GLU A 299 -18.83 4.32 -8.49
N PHE A 300 -18.06 4.40 -7.41
CA PHE A 300 -16.80 5.15 -7.38
C PHE A 300 -15.61 4.40 -7.99
N LEU A 301 -15.79 3.15 -8.45
CA LEU A 301 -14.69 2.31 -8.94
C LEU A 301 -13.86 2.99 -10.06
N PRO A 302 -14.46 3.66 -11.07
CA PRO A 302 -13.68 4.37 -12.08
C PRO A 302 -12.81 5.51 -11.52
N GLU A 303 -13.30 6.23 -10.51
CA GLU A 303 -12.58 7.31 -9.82
C GLU A 303 -11.42 6.74 -9.00
N ILE A 304 -11.64 5.64 -8.31
CA ILE A 304 -10.62 4.91 -7.54
C ILE A 304 -9.49 4.43 -8.45
N ILE A 305 -9.82 3.89 -9.64
CA ILE A 305 -8.83 3.47 -10.63
C ILE A 305 -7.97 4.66 -11.08
N ASP A 306 -8.56 5.83 -11.31
CA ASP A 306 -7.80 7.04 -11.64
C ASP A 306 -6.87 7.47 -10.49
N ALA A 307 -7.34 7.40 -9.24
CA ALA A 307 -6.56 7.79 -8.08
C ALA A 307 -5.35 6.87 -7.85
N LEU A 308 -5.49 5.57 -8.12
CA LEU A 308 -4.43 4.57 -7.92
C LEU A 308 -3.49 4.44 -9.12
N GLY A 309 -3.97 4.74 -10.34
CA GLY A 309 -3.20 4.63 -11.58
C GLY A 309 -3.13 3.20 -12.12
N ASP A 310 -2.27 2.36 -11.56
CA ASP A 310 -2.23 0.92 -11.86
C ASP A 310 -3.50 0.21 -11.33
N PRO A 311 -3.93 -0.92 -11.94
CA PRO A 311 -4.94 -1.79 -11.37
C PRO A 311 -4.61 -2.22 -9.94
N PHE A 312 -5.58 -2.09 -9.04
CA PHE A 312 -5.41 -2.39 -7.62
C PHE A 312 -6.74 -2.84 -6.98
N SER A 313 -6.74 -3.89 -6.18
CA SER A 313 -7.98 -4.50 -5.62
C SER A 313 -7.83 -5.07 -4.21
N GLU A 314 -6.83 -4.66 -3.45
CA GLU A 314 -6.76 -5.11 -2.05
C GLU A 314 -8.03 -4.68 -1.30
N SER A 315 -8.56 -5.54 -0.45
CA SER A 315 -9.93 -5.48 0.08
C SER A 315 -10.33 -4.19 0.80
N GLY A 316 -9.37 -3.39 1.25
CA GLY A 316 -9.62 -2.11 1.92
C GLY A 316 -9.68 -0.88 0.99
N PHE A 317 -9.49 -1.02 -0.33
CA PHE A 317 -9.37 0.13 -1.23
C PHE A 317 -10.66 0.98 -1.32
N MET A 318 -11.83 0.35 -1.36
CA MET A 318 -13.13 1.03 -1.35
C MET A 318 -13.39 1.73 -0.02
N LEU A 319 -12.99 1.10 1.10
CA LEU A 319 -13.08 1.68 2.43
C LEU A 319 -12.20 2.93 2.55
N ASN A 320 -10.96 2.86 2.05
CA ASN A 320 -10.05 4.02 2.05
C ASN A 320 -10.62 5.18 1.24
N HIS A 321 -11.22 4.93 0.07
CA HIS A 321 -11.91 5.96 -0.71
C HIS A 321 -13.04 6.60 0.11
N SER A 322 -13.93 5.79 0.69
CA SER A 322 -15.11 6.27 1.41
C SER A 322 -14.73 7.09 2.64
N VAL A 323 -13.72 6.66 3.43
CA VAL A 323 -13.27 7.41 4.60
C VAL A 323 -12.56 8.71 4.20
N MET A 324 -11.73 8.72 3.16
CA MET A 324 -11.06 9.93 2.71
C MET A 324 -12.06 10.94 2.12
N LYS A 325 -13.08 10.47 1.42
CA LYS A 325 -14.18 11.30 0.93
C LYS A 325 -14.96 11.97 2.09
N MET A 326 -15.26 11.21 3.14
CA MET A 326 -15.91 11.75 4.34
C MET A 326 -15.04 12.81 5.04
N VAL A 327 -13.76 12.51 5.23
CA VAL A 327 -12.81 13.42 5.91
C VAL A 327 -12.53 14.69 5.09
N SER A 328 -12.52 14.61 3.76
CA SER A 328 -12.16 15.74 2.88
C SER A 328 -13.10 16.95 3.01
N SER A 329 -14.35 16.73 3.46
CA SER A 329 -15.32 17.82 3.70
C SER A 329 -14.98 18.67 4.93
N GLU A 330 -14.10 18.18 5.82
CA GLU A 330 -13.83 18.79 7.13
C GLU A 330 -12.58 19.71 7.14
N ASN A 331 -11.79 19.73 6.05
CA ASN A 331 -10.58 20.54 5.92
C ASN A 331 -9.62 20.46 7.13
N LEU A 332 -9.41 19.27 7.67
CA LEU A 332 -8.57 19.05 8.85
C LEU A 332 -7.08 19.28 8.53
N PRO A 333 -6.33 19.98 9.40
CA PRO A 333 -4.89 20.19 9.22
C PRO A 333 -4.10 18.89 9.14
N VAL A 334 -4.51 17.87 9.91
CA VAL A 334 -3.90 16.54 9.92
C VAL A 334 -4.92 15.47 10.31
N VAL A 335 -4.77 14.29 9.72
CA VAL A 335 -5.52 13.07 10.05
C VAL A 335 -4.54 11.97 10.39
N ILE A 336 -4.72 11.31 11.54
CA ILE A 336 -3.84 10.23 12.00
C ILE A 336 -4.47 8.87 11.65
N GLY A 337 -3.73 8.06 10.89
CA GLY A 337 -4.06 6.68 10.57
C GLY A 337 -3.35 5.67 11.48
N GLY A 338 -3.97 4.52 11.70
CA GLY A 338 -3.42 3.41 12.49
C GLY A 338 -2.69 2.34 11.67
N ASP A 339 -2.54 2.55 10.37
CA ASP A 339 -1.96 1.58 9.46
C ASP A 339 -0.45 1.36 9.69
N GLY A 340 0.02 0.17 9.32
CA GLY A 340 1.44 -0.20 9.39
C GLY A 340 1.87 -0.90 10.70
N ASN A 341 1.20 -0.69 11.82
CA ASN A 341 1.64 -1.20 13.12
C ASN A 341 1.78 -2.74 13.18
N ASP A 342 0.78 -3.48 12.65
CA ASP A 342 0.84 -4.95 12.58
C ASP A 342 2.12 -5.43 11.85
N GLN A 343 2.45 -4.80 10.74
CA GLN A 343 3.57 -5.17 9.88
C GLN A 343 4.91 -4.75 10.47
N TYR A 344 4.98 -3.60 11.10
CA TYR A 344 6.18 -3.11 11.77
C TYR A 344 6.61 -4.02 12.92
N PHE A 345 5.66 -4.50 13.72
CA PHE A 345 5.92 -5.47 14.78
C PHE A 345 6.20 -6.89 14.25
N GLY A 346 5.74 -7.25 13.07
CA GLY A 346 5.78 -8.59 12.48
C GLY A 346 4.49 -9.37 12.74
N ALA A 347 3.60 -9.36 11.73
CA ALA A 347 2.36 -10.12 11.76
C ALA A 347 2.54 -11.61 11.45
N GLY A 348 1.49 -12.44 11.62
CA GLY A 348 1.46 -13.83 11.18
C GLY A 348 2.48 -14.73 11.90
N ILE A 349 2.68 -14.54 13.19
CA ILE A 349 3.66 -15.32 13.99
C ILE A 349 3.35 -16.82 14.02
N ARG A 350 2.06 -17.20 13.94
CA ARG A 350 1.63 -18.60 13.90
C ARG A 350 2.05 -19.26 12.60
N GLU A 351 1.77 -18.61 11.48
CA GLU A 351 2.14 -19.07 10.15
C GLU A 351 3.66 -19.20 10.02
N THR A 352 4.40 -18.23 10.52
CA THR A 352 5.87 -18.23 10.58
C THR A 352 6.41 -19.43 11.38
N ALA A 353 5.81 -19.69 12.54
CA ALA A 353 6.21 -20.80 13.41
C ALA A 353 5.93 -22.19 12.78
N ILE A 354 4.76 -22.34 12.14
CA ILE A 354 4.40 -23.57 11.41
C ILE A 354 5.37 -23.79 10.25
N HIS A 355 5.62 -22.75 9.44
CA HIS A 355 6.56 -22.83 8.32
C HIS A 355 7.97 -23.23 8.78
N PHE A 356 8.46 -22.59 9.83
CA PHE A 356 9.76 -22.93 10.41
C PHE A 356 9.86 -24.42 10.78
N LYS A 357 8.82 -24.96 11.43
CA LYS A 357 8.78 -26.39 11.79
C LYS A 357 8.69 -27.31 10.57
N LEU A 358 7.84 -26.98 9.59
CA LEU A 358 7.71 -27.76 8.35
C LEU A 358 9.05 -27.84 7.59
N ARG A 359 9.79 -26.73 7.53
CA ARG A 359 11.12 -26.68 6.89
C ARG A 359 12.14 -27.52 7.66
N LYS A 360 12.22 -27.37 8.98
CA LYS A 360 13.16 -28.14 9.83
C LYS A 360 12.88 -29.64 9.84
N SER A 361 11.64 -30.07 9.64
CA SER A 361 11.24 -31.49 9.57
C SER A 361 11.37 -32.11 8.18
N GLY A 362 11.69 -31.34 7.14
CA GLY A 362 11.71 -31.80 5.76
C GLY A 362 10.31 -31.94 5.11
N LEU A 363 9.23 -31.75 5.87
CA LEU A 363 7.84 -31.89 5.36
C LEU A 363 7.46 -30.82 4.32
N ALA A 364 8.22 -29.74 4.24
CA ALA A 364 8.01 -28.70 3.23
C ALA A 364 8.12 -29.23 1.79
N ALA A 365 8.93 -30.28 1.54
CA ALA A 365 9.04 -30.90 0.22
C ALA A 365 7.73 -31.58 -0.21
N PHE A 366 7.08 -32.32 0.69
CA PHE A 366 5.76 -32.94 0.43
C PHE A 366 4.71 -31.89 0.12
N SER A 367 4.75 -30.81 0.80
CA SER A 367 3.83 -29.72 0.67
C SER A 367 4.02 -28.95 -0.65
N LYS A 368 5.26 -28.77 -1.13
CA LYS A 368 5.55 -28.25 -2.48
C LYS A 368 5.01 -29.18 -3.55
N LEU A 369 5.22 -30.50 -3.39
CA LEU A 369 4.70 -31.50 -4.31
C LEU A 369 3.16 -31.47 -4.34
N PHE A 370 2.51 -31.39 -3.17
CA PHE A 370 1.05 -31.26 -3.08
C PHE A 370 0.55 -29.98 -3.77
N ASP A 371 1.21 -28.84 -3.60
CA ASP A 371 0.85 -27.59 -4.25
C ASP A 371 0.92 -27.72 -5.79
N GLN A 372 1.96 -28.34 -6.33
CA GLN A 372 2.09 -28.63 -7.75
C GLN A 372 0.98 -29.56 -8.26
N MET A 373 0.70 -30.66 -7.56
CA MET A 373 -0.36 -31.61 -7.91
C MET A 373 -1.75 -30.97 -7.80
N SER A 374 -1.96 -30.06 -6.89
CA SER A 374 -3.22 -29.38 -6.66
C SER A 374 -3.47 -28.17 -7.56
N ASN A 375 -2.55 -27.85 -8.47
CA ASN A 375 -2.70 -26.76 -9.42
C ASN A 375 -3.56 -27.20 -10.62
N ASN A 376 -4.80 -27.63 -10.37
CA ASN A 376 -5.72 -28.10 -11.38
C ASN A 376 -7.19 -27.80 -11.01
N ARG A 377 -8.10 -28.09 -11.95
CA ARG A 377 -9.53 -27.80 -11.86
C ARG A 377 -10.25 -28.43 -10.65
N LEU A 378 -9.79 -29.57 -10.13
CA LEU A 378 -10.41 -30.23 -8.98
C LEU A 378 -10.33 -29.40 -7.70
N PHE A 379 -9.39 -28.48 -7.64
CA PHE A 379 -9.16 -27.60 -6.49
C PHE A 379 -9.73 -26.19 -6.67
N ASP A 380 -10.65 -26.00 -7.62
CA ASP A 380 -11.25 -24.69 -7.94
C ASP A 380 -12.63 -24.46 -7.29
N ASN A 381 -13.26 -25.51 -6.79
CA ASN A 381 -14.57 -25.48 -6.14
C ASN A 381 -14.43 -25.51 -4.60
N ASP A 382 -15.41 -24.97 -3.87
CA ASP A 382 -15.46 -25.05 -2.41
C ASP A 382 -15.73 -26.50 -1.95
N ASN A 383 -14.67 -27.27 -1.85
CA ASN A 383 -14.66 -28.63 -1.35
C ASN A 383 -13.51 -28.84 -0.35
N LEU A 384 -13.43 -30.01 0.27
CA LEU A 384 -12.40 -30.34 1.23
C LEU A 384 -10.99 -30.20 0.64
N ALA A 385 -10.79 -30.60 -0.61
CA ALA A 385 -9.51 -30.50 -1.29
C ALA A 385 -9.06 -29.03 -1.45
N TYR A 386 -9.97 -28.12 -1.85
CA TYR A 386 -9.70 -26.69 -1.92
C TYR A 386 -9.29 -26.11 -0.55
N ARG A 387 -10.04 -26.47 0.51
CA ARG A 387 -9.74 -26.00 1.88
C ARG A 387 -8.39 -26.49 2.37
N ILE A 388 -8.02 -27.75 2.08
CA ILE A 388 -6.70 -28.29 2.40
C ILE A 388 -5.62 -27.53 1.60
N LYS A 389 -5.81 -27.29 0.29
CA LYS A 389 -4.90 -26.52 -0.54
C LYS A 389 -4.70 -25.12 0.02
N TYR A 390 -5.79 -24.41 0.34
CA TYR A 390 -5.73 -23.07 0.90
C TYR A 390 -4.91 -23.01 2.21
N GLN A 391 -5.14 -23.96 3.13
CA GLN A 391 -4.37 -24.06 4.36
C GLN A 391 -2.89 -24.42 4.11
N ASN A 392 -2.64 -25.29 3.15
CA ASN A 392 -1.29 -25.66 2.76
C ASN A 392 -0.51 -24.45 2.23
N GLN A 393 -1.13 -23.66 1.34
CA GLN A 393 -0.52 -22.43 0.82
C GLN A 393 -0.23 -21.42 1.93
N LYS A 394 -1.17 -21.22 2.85
CA LYS A 394 -1.01 -20.30 3.97
C LYS A 394 0.21 -20.63 4.86
N PHE A 395 0.55 -21.89 5.03
CA PHE A 395 1.67 -22.32 5.89
C PHE A 395 2.99 -22.51 5.14
N LEU A 396 2.95 -22.76 3.84
CA LEU A 396 4.14 -23.00 3.05
C LEU A 396 4.67 -21.78 2.32
N LYS A 397 3.74 -20.95 1.85
CA LYS A 397 4.06 -19.75 1.07
C LYS A 397 4.10 -18.52 1.96
N VAL A 398 4.59 -18.64 3.21
CA VAL A 398 4.65 -17.51 4.15
C VAL A 398 5.60 -16.40 3.70
N MET A 399 6.45 -16.67 2.72
CA MET A 399 7.37 -15.71 2.11
C MET A 399 6.85 -15.16 0.77
N GLU A 400 5.67 -15.60 0.33
CA GLU A 400 5.02 -15.08 -0.88
C GLU A 400 3.83 -14.20 -0.49
N PRO A 401 3.49 -13.17 -1.27
CA PRO A 401 2.24 -12.43 -1.09
C PRO A 401 1.03 -13.36 -1.17
N GLU A 402 0.01 -13.11 -0.37
CA GLU A 402 -1.23 -13.90 -0.42
C GLU A 402 -1.90 -13.78 -1.79
N THR A 403 -2.28 -14.92 -2.38
CA THR A 403 -2.92 -14.98 -3.70
C THR A 403 -4.44 -15.00 -3.51
N PHE A 404 -5.08 -13.84 -3.53
CA PHE A 404 -6.54 -13.73 -3.49
C PHE A 404 -7.18 -13.66 -4.88
N GLY A 405 -6.39 -13.61 -5.94
CA GLY A 405 -6.84 -13.54 -7.33
C GLY A 405 -6.84 -14.91 -8.03
N PHE A 406 -6.45 -14.89 -9.29
CA PHE A 406 -6.45 -16.08 -10.15
C PHE A 406 -5.14 -16.87 -9.96
N PRO A 407 -5.20 -18.16 -9.61
CA PRO A 407 -4.01 -19.00 -9.61
C PRO A 407 -3.48 -19.24 -11.04
N ASP A 408 -2.21 -19.63 -11.16
CA ASP A 408 -1.52 -19.76 -12.45
C ASP A 408 -2.24 -20.66 -13.45
N PHE A 409 -2.88 -21.76 -13.01
CA PHE A 409 -3.63 -22.65 -13.89
C PHE A 409 -4.89 -22.01 -14.50
N GLN A 410 -5.49 -21.00 -13.83
CA GLN A 410 -6.59 -20.21 -14.37
C GLN A 410 -6.05 -19.11 -15.29
N LEU A 411 -4.98 -18.44 -14.89
CA LEU A 411 -4.31 -17.45 -15.74
C LEU A 411 -3.82 -18.08 -17.04
N ASP A 412 -3.29 -19.32 -17.01
CA ASP A 412 -2.87 -20.04 -18.22
C ASP A 412 -4.03 -20.38 -19.16
N LYS A 413 -5.27 -20.47 -18.66
CA LYS A 413 -6.46 -20.57 -19.51
C LYS A 413 -6.82 -19.25 -20.18
N MET A 414 -6.53 -18.13 -19.52
CA MET A 414 -6.83 -16.79 -20.02
C MET A 414 -5.75 -16.28 -20.99
N PHE A 415 -4.48 -16.58 -20.71
CA PHE A 415 -3.30 -16.09 -21.44
C PHE A 415 -2.33 -17.22 -21.74
N ASP A 416 -1.43 -17.01 -22.69
CA ASP A 416 -0.27 -17.88 -22.86
C ASP A 416 0.84 -17.45 -21.90
N LEU A 417 0.83 -17.96 -20.67
CA LEU A 417 1.79 -17.59 -19.62
C LEU A 417 3.24 -17.89 -20.01
N LYS A 418 3.49 -18.83 -20.92
CA LYS A 418 4.84 -19.13 -21.39
C LYS A 418 5.44 -18.02 -22.23
N SER A 419 4.60 -17.22 -22.86
CA SER A 419 5.00 -16.05 -23.65
C SER A 419 5.14 -14.76 -22.83
N ILE A 420 4.67 -14.77 -21.57
CA ILE A 420 4.74 -13.65 -20.65
C ILE A 420 5.99 -13.82 -19.78
N PRO A 421 6.87 -12.79 -19.67
CA PRO A 421 8.02 -12.85 -18.76
C PRO A 421 7.63 -13.27 -17.36
N SER A 422 8.45 -14.11 -16.73
CA SER A 422 8.17 -14.60 -15.37
C SER A 422 8.11 -13.45 -14.36
N HIS A 423 7.30 -13.65 -13.33
CA HIS A 423 7.13 -12.69 -12.24
C HIS A 423 8.33 -12.66 -11.27
N GLU A 424 9.57 -12.62 -11.79
CA GLU A 424 10.80 -12.62 -10.98
C GLU A 424 10.90 -11.44 -10.00
N TYR A 425 10.18 -10.35 -10.26
CA TYR A 425 10.10 -9.21 -9.36
C TYR A 425 9.31 -9.47 -8.05
N LEU A 426 8.51 -10.54 -7.97
CA LEU A 426 8.00 -11.00 -6.68
C LEU A 426 9.14 -11.51 -5.77
N GLY A 427 10.36 -11.48 -6.32
CA GLY A 427 11.61 -11.81 -5.70
C GLY A 427 11.61 -13.25 -5.19
N VAL A 428 12.53 -14.08 -5.64
CA VAL A 428 12.93 -15.22 -4.85
C VAL A 428 13.51 -14.62 -3.56
N ILE A 429 12.65 -14.44 -2.55
CA ILE A 429 13.12 -14.05 -1.23
C ILE A 429 14.06 -15.19 -0.81
N PRO A 430 15.36 -14.93 -0.65
CA PRO A 430 16.29 -16.00 -0.34
C PRO A 430 15.85 -16.61 0.99
N GLU A 431 15.47 -17.87 1.01
CA GLU A 431 15.14 -18.58 2.25
C GLU A 431 16.42 -18.90 3.02
N ILE A 432 17.11 -17.88 3.50
CA ILE A 432 18.34 -18.00 4.29
C ILE A 432 17.93 -17.80 5.75
N PHE A 433 17.62 -18.89 6.44
CA PHE A 433 17.41 -18.82 7.88
C PHE A 433 17.91 -20.11 8.56
N GLY A 434 18.73 -19.93 9.59
CA GLY A 434 19.15 -21.00 10.52
C GLY A 434 18.24 -21.10 11.74
N SER A 435 17.64 -19.97 12.15
CA SER A 435 16.82 -19.83 13.35
C SER A 435 15.40 -19.31 13.05
N TYR A 436 14.50 -19.45 14.02
CA TYR A 436 13.15 -18.83 13.95
C TYR A 436 13.25 -17.31 13.92
N GLU A 437 14.21 -16.75 14.62
CA GLU A 437 14.46 -15.30 14.67
C GLU A 437 14.84 -14.76 13.30
N GLU A 438 15.79 -15.38 12.61
CA GLU A 438 16.16 -14.98 11.25
C GLU A 438 14.99 -15.07 10.28
N LEU A 439 14.20 -16.15 10.32
CA LEU A 439 12.99 -16.26 9.50
C LEU A 439 11.98 -15.15 9.81
N PHE A 440 11.78 -14.84 11.11
CA PHE A 440 10.89 -13.78 11.52
C PHE A 440 11.33 -12.42 10.96
N LEU A 441 12.62 -12.08 11.07
CA LEU A 441 13.18 -10.83 10.55
C LEU A 441 13.10 -10.77 9.02
N GLN A 442 13.44 -11.86 8.35
CA GLN A 442 13.36 -11.95 6.89
C GLN A 442 11.94 -11.73 6.38
N ARG A 443 10.96 -12.41 6.99
CA ARG A 443 9.56 -12.24 6.67
C ARG A 443 9.08 -10.82 6.96
N ASN A 444 9.49 -10.25 8.09
CA ASN A 444 9.14 -8.89 8.46
C ASN A 444 9.65 -7.88 7.42
N TYR A 445 10.90 -7.98 7.01
CA TYR A 445 11.48 -7.06 6.04
C TYR A 445 10.85 -7.22 4.65
N TYR A 446 10.95 -8.41 4.07
CA TYR A 446 10.56 -8.60 2.66
C TYR A 446 9.05 -8.60 2.46
N LEU A 447 8.29 -9.36 3.27
CA LEU A 447 6.86 -9.51 3.05
C LEU A 447 6.06 -8.40 3.73
N HIS A 448 6.38 -8.08 4.99
CA HIS A 448 5.55 -7.12 5.70
C HIS A 448 5.91 -5.68 5.35
N LEU A 449 7.17 -5.29 5.38
CA LEU A 449 7.56 -3.90 5.12
C LEU A 449 7.57 -3.59 3.62
N GLN A 450 8.33 -4.34 2.81
CA GLN A 450 8.46 -4.03 1.39
C GLN A 450 7.19 -4.29 0.58
N HIS A 451 6.46 -5.37 0.84
CA HIS A 451 5.22 -5.65 0.12
C HIS A 451 3.99 -5.10 0.83
N ALA A 452 3.62 -5.63 2.00
CA ALA A 452 2.34 -5.31 2.61
C ALA A 452 2.22 -3.83 3.00
N VAL A 453 3.25 -3.23 3.60
CA VAL A 453 3.24 -1.81 3.97
C VAL A 453 3.36 -0.94 2.72
N ASN A 454 4.44 -1.11 1.96
CA ASN A 454 4.83 -0.16 0.93
C ASN A 454 3.98 -0.24 -0.34
N GLU A 455 3.61 -1.46 -0.78
CA GLU A 455 2.92 -1.67 -2.05
C GLU A 455 1.40 -1.81 -1.89
N VAL A 456 0.91 -2.01 -0.65
CA VAL A 456 -0.51 -2.28 -0.41
C VAL A 456 -1.12 -1.28 0.57
N ILE A 457 -0.71 -1.31 1.85
CA ILE A 457 -1.43 -0.62 2.92
C ILE A 457 -1.25 0.89 2.83
N LEU A 458 0.00 1.37 2.87
CA LEU A 458 0.28 2.80 2.80
C LEU A 458 0.14 3.34 1.39
N PHE A 459 0.41 2.53 0.35
CA PHE A 459 0.18 2.93 -1.04
C PHE A 459 -1.26 3.39 -1.26
N LYS A 460 -2.26 2.51 -0.99
CA LYS A 460 -3.67 2.87 -1.22
C LYS A 460 -4.11 4.06 -0.35
N ALA A 461 -3.70 4.08 0.92
CA ALA A 461 -4.09 5.14 1.84
C ALA A 461 -3.49 6.49 1.43
N SER A 462 -2.20 6.53 1.06
CA SER A 462 -1.53 7.74 0.59
C SER A 462 -2.11 8.24 -0.73
N ARG A 463 -2.38 7.34 -1.70
CA ARG A 463 -2.99 7.74 -3.00
C ARG A 463 -4.40 8.28 -2.82
N MET A 464 -5.23 7.65 -1.97
CA MET A 464 -6.58 8.17 -1.67
C MET A 464 -6.53 9.48 -0.92
N SER A 465 -5.65 9.63 0.07
CA SER A 465 -5.50 10.89 0.80
C SER A 465 -5.04 12.02 -0.11
N GLU A 466 -4.13 11.75 -1.03
CA GLU A 466 -3.67 12.70 -2.04
C GLU A 466 -4.81 13.11 -2.99
N PHE A 467 -5.56 12.15 -3.51
CA PHE A 467 -6.70 12.39 -4.40
C PHE A 467 -7.74 13.31 -3.77
N PHE A 468 -8.05 13.09 -2.49
CA PHE A 468 -9.00 13.91 -1.72
C PHE A 468 -8.36 15.12 -1.03
N LYS A 469 -7.06 15.37 -1.21
CA LYS A 469 -6.30 16.47 -0.58
C LYS A 469 -6.36 16.43 0.95
N VAL A 470 -6.38 15.25 1.54
CA VAL A 470 -6.36 15.01 2.98
C VAL A 470 -4.91 14.85 3.43
N ASN A 471 -4.48 15.59 4.44
CA ASN A 471 -3.15 15.39 5.05
C ASN A 471 -3.18 14.20 6.01
N LEU A 472 -3.12 12.99 5.47
CA LEU A 472 -3.07 11.74 6.23
C LEU A 472 -1.64 11.44 6.67
N SER A 473 -1.46 11.03 7.92
CA SER A 473 -0.16 10.67 8.49
C SER A 473 -0.29 9.43 9.38
N PHE A 474 0.78 8.63 9.48
CA PHE A 474 0.80 7.36 10.20
C PHE A 474 1.81 7.42 11.35
N SER A 475 1.33 7.43 12.59
CA SER A 475 2.19 7.55 13.78
C SER A 475 3.11 6.35 13.98
N TYR A 476 2.65 5.14 13.63
CA TYR A 476 3.40 3.89 13.81
C TYR A 476 4.53 3.68 12.79
N THR A 477 4.55 4.45 11.71
CA THR A 477 5.57 4.33 10.66
C THR A 477 6.73 5.32 10.81
N ASP A 478 6.83 5.95 11.97
CA ASP A 478 7.89 6.88 12.34
C ASP A 478 9.27 6.20 12.26
N LEU A 479 10.29 6.96 11.86
CA LEU A 479 11.64 6.42 11.69
C LEU A 479 12.24 5.95 13.02
N GLU A 480 12.03 6.69 14.11
CA GLU A 480 12.56 6.34 15.43
C GLU A 480 11.88 5.09 15.99
N ILE A 481 10.57 4.91 15.73
CA ILE A 481 9.84 3.67 16.05
C ILE A 481 10.38 2.51 15.23
N TYR A 482 10.66 2.72 13.93
CA TYR A 482 11.28 1.70 13.09
C TYR A 482 12.64 1.26 13.67
N ASP A 483 13.52 2.22 13.97
CA ASP A 483 14.85 1.93 14.50
C ASP A 483 14.78 1.25 15.88
N PHE A 484 13.85 1.67 16.73
CA PHE A 484 13.58 1.03 18.01
C PHE A 484 13.18 -0.44 17.82
N LEU A 485 12.22 -0.72 16.92
CA LEU A 485 11.75 -2.08 16.67
C LEU A 485 12.86 -2.98 16.06
N GLN A 486 13.80 -2.44 15.28
CA GLN A 486 14.92 -3.24 14.79
C GLN A 486 15.89 -3.63 15.92
N ARG A 487 16.06 -2.77 16.94
CA ARG A 487 16.90 -3.06 18.12
C ARG A 487 16.20 -3.89 19.18
N LEU A 488 14.87 -3.96 19.17
CA LEU A 488 14.08 -4.64 20.17
C LEU A 488 14.20 -6.16 20.03
N PRO A 489 14.46 -6.91 21.15
CA PRO A 489 14.40 -8.37 21.16
C PRO A 489 13.06 -8.89 20.63
N ILE A 490 13.09 -9.94 19.81
CA ILE A 490 11.89 -10.45 19.11
C ILE A 490 10.80 -10.91 20.09
N ASN A 491 11.16 -11.44 21.25
CA ASN A 491 10.20 -11.86 22.27
C ASN A 491 9.40 -10.68 22.87
N LEU A 492 9.83 -9.44 22.71
CA LEU A 492 9.10 -8.22 23.06
C LEU A 492 8.27 -7.68 21.88
N ARG A 493 8.64 -8.01 20.64
CA ARG A 493 7.80 -7.77 19.46
C ARG A 493 6.65 -8.79 19.38
N ALA A 494 7.00 -10.07 19.56
CA ALA A 494 6.08 -11.20 19.47
C ALA A 494 6.41 -12.22 20.57
N LYS A 495 5.55 -12.33 21.58
CA LYS A 495 5.76 -13.21 22.75
C LYS A 495 5.30 -14.63 22.48
N GLY A 496 6.09 -15.59 22.91
CA GLY A 496 5.80 -17.01 22.87
C GLY A 496 6.91 -17.82 22.20
N THR A 497 7.06 -19.05 22.66
CA THR A 497 7.91 -20.05 22.00
C THR A 497 7.31 -20.43 20.64
N VAL A 498 8.11 -21.04 19.76
CA VAL A 498 7.63 -21.57 18.47
C VAL A 498 6.43 -22.50 18.68
N TYR A 499 6.45 -23.34 19.72
CA TYR A 499 5.35 -24.25 20.01
C TYR A 499 4.07 -23.53 20.48
N GLU A 500 4.19 -22.51 21.32
CA GLU A 500 3.06 -21.68 21.74
C GLU A 500 2.46 -20.91 20.56
N CYS A 501 3.30 -20.37 19.67
CA CYS A 501 2.85 -19.72 18.45
C CYS A 501 2.05 -20.67 17.55
N ILE A 502 2.54 -21.92 17.34
CA ILE A 502 1.81 -22.94 16.57
C ILE A 502 0.43 -23.22 17.18
N LYS A 503 0.34 -23.31 18.50
CA LYS A 503 -0.93 -23.52 19.23
C LYS A 503 -1.85 -22.29 19.28
N GLY A 504 -1.46 -21.16 18.67
CA GLY A 504 -2.23 -19.92 18.71
C GLY A 504 -2.18 -19.20 20.07
N LYS A 505 -1.24 -19.55 20.95
CA LYS A 505 -1.03 -18.90 22.26
C LYS A 505 0.02 -17.77 22.20
N GLY A 506 0.70 -17.60 21.09
CA GLY A 506 1.64 -16.49 20.86
C GLY A 506 0.90 -15.15 20.78
N VAL A 507 1.54 -14.07 21.24
CA VAL A 507 0.99 -12.72 21.25
C VAL A 507 1.80 -11.82 20.33
N SER A 508 1.24 -11.45 19.18
CA SER A 508 1.82 -10.43 18.27
C SER A 508 1.65 -9.03 18.85
N LYS A 509 2.53 -8.10 18.45
CA LYS A 509 2.54 -6.70 18.95
C LYS A 509 2.57 -6.64 20.49
N TYR A 510 3.46 -7.41 21.09
CA TYR A 510 3.39 -7.68 22.53
C TYR A 510 3.46 -6.41 23.38
N ILE A 511 4.55 -5.63 23.27
CA ILE A 511 4.69 -4.40 24.07
C ILE A 511 3.64 -3.34 23.71
N HIS A 512 3.23 -3.24 22.43
CA HIS A 512 2.15 -2.36 22.02
C HIS A 512 0.84 -2.68 22.74
N LYS A 513 0.46 -3.97 22.76
CA LYS A 513 -0.75 -4.40 23.48
C LYS A 513 -0.64 -4.15 24.97
N LYS A 514 0.56 -4.35 25.55
CA LYS A 514 0.80 -4.05 26.98
C LYS A 514 0.66 -2.58 27.29
N LEU A 515 1.18 -1.69 26.45
CA LEU A 515 1.04 -0.25 26.58
C LEU A 515 -0.41 0.20 26.44
N VAL A 516 -1.10 -0.27 25.42
CA VAL A 516 -2.39 0.29 25.01
C VAL A 516 -3.57 -0.33 25.78
N LYS A 517 -3.49 -1.61 26.16
CA LYS A 517 -4.58 -2.31 26.86
C LYS A 517 -5.15 -1.55 28.07
N PRO A 518 -4.36 -1.03 29.02
CA PRO A 518 -4.89 -0.31 30.18
C PRO A 518 -5.53 1.03 29.81
N LEU A 519 -5.26 1.57 28.62
CA LEU A 519 -5.81 2.85 28.16
C LEU A 519 -7.21 2.72 27.55
N LEU A 520 -7.55 1.53 27.02
CA LEU A 520 -8.79 1.30 26.28
C LEU A 520 -9.93 0.77 27.18
N PRO A 521 -11.19 0.86 26.74
CA PRO A 521 -12.31 0.19 27.41
C PRO A 521 -12.14 -1.34 27.41
N ASP A 522 -12.53 -2.01 28.49
CA ASP A 522 -12.45 -3.46 28.62
C ASP A 522 -13.20 -4.21 27.52
N ALA A 523 -14.35 -3.70 27.08
CA ALA A 523 -15.12 -4.26 25.98
C ALA A 523 -14.33 -4.30 24.67
N VAL A 524 -13.43 -3.34 24.41
CA VAL A 524 -12.55 -3.30 23.25
C VAL A 524 -11.42 -4.32 23.38
N THR A 525 -10.83 -4.45 24.60
CA THR A 525 -9.62 -5.24 24.80
C THR A 525 -9.86 -6.73 25.00
N ASN A 526 -11.06 -7.12 25.46
CA ASN A 526 -11.40 -8.51 25.77
C ASN A 526 -12.12 -9.25 24.62
N ARG A 527 -12.41 -8.55 23.51
CA ARG A 527 -13.04 -9.19 22.33
C ARG A 527 -12.03 -9.94 21.48
N PRO A 528 -12.43 -11.00 20.76
CA PRO A 528 -11.60 -11.58 19.70
C PRO A 528 -11.38 -10.55 18.58
N LYS A 529 -10.17 -10.54 18.00
CA LYS A 529 -9.87 -9.69 16.83
C LYS A 529 -10.79 -10.10 15.68
N GLN A 530 -11.61 -9.19 15.22
CA GLN A 530 -12.34 -9.35 13.97
C GLN A 530 -11.39 -8.97 12.84
N GLY A 531 -11.31 -9.81 11.80
CA GLY A 531 -10.41 -9.54 10.68
C GLY A 531 -10.85 -8.30 9.89
N GLY A 532 -9.90 -7.48 9.44
CA GLY A 532 -10.15 -6.27 8.67
C GLY A 532 -10.53 -6.51 7.19
N PHE A 533 -11.27 -7.58 6.87
CA PHE A 533 -11.70 -7.86 5.50
C PHE A 533 -13.00 -7.13 5.17
N SER A 534 -12.97 -6.33 4.10
CA SER A 534 -14.19 -5.82 3.49
C SER A 534 -14.97 -6.97 2.85
N PRO A 535 -16.26 -7.12 3.14
CA PRO A 535 -17.11 -8.13 2.48
C PRO A 535 -17.38 -7.70 1.03
N LEU A 536 -16.50 -8.05 0.09
CA LEU A 536 -16.59 -7.60 -1.32
C LEU A 536 -17.90 -8.05 -2.01
N GLU A 537 -18.55 -9.08 -1.50
CA GLU A 537 -19.84 -9.53 -2.01
C GLU A 537 -20.95 -8.48 -1.94
N ILE A 538 -20.87 -7.49 -1.05
CA ILE A 538 -21.88 -6.42 -0.99
C ILE A 538 -21.95 -5.62 -2.28
N PHE A 539 -20.84 -5.53 -3.02
CA PHE A 539 -20.75 -4.81 -4.29
C PHE A 539 -21.42 -5.57 -5.44
N PHE A 540 -21.68 -6.86 -5.25
CA PHE A 540 -22.27 -7.78 -6.23
C PHE A 540 -23.60 -8.38 -5.75
N ASN A 541 -24.32 -7.70 -4.88
CA ASN A 541 -25.47 -8.24 -4.14
C ASN A 541 -26.72 -8.44 -4.99
N THR A 542 -26.89 -7.72 -6.12
CA THR A 542 -28.07 -7.87 -6.98
C THR A 542 -27.78 -8.64 -8.26
N PRO A 543 -28.70 -9.54 -8.71
CA PRO A 543 -28.53 -10.29 -9.96
C PRO A 543 -28.41 -9.37 -11.19
N GLU A 544 -29.15 -8.26 -11.22
CA GLU A 544 -29.16 -7.30 -12.32
C GLU A 544 -27.77 -6.66 -12.47
N ARG A 545 -27.19 -6.18 -11.37
CA ARG A 545 -25.84 -5.61 -11.35
C ARG A 545 -24.79 -6.63 -11.81
N ARG A 546 -24.86 -7.86 -11.31
CA ARG A 546 -23.93 -8.93 -11.72
C ARG A 546 -24.01 -9.20 -13.22
N LYS A 547 -25.23 -9.37 -13.78
CA LYS A 547 -25.42 -9.59 -15.22
C LYS A 547 -24.88 -8.45 -16.07
N ALA A 548 -25.09 -7.21 -15.65
CA ALA A 548 -24.56 -6.03 -16.33
C ALA A 548 -23.02 -6.01 -16.30
N ILE A 549 -22.40 -6.33 -15.16
CA ILE A 549 -20.95 -6.44 -15.00
C ILE A 549 -20.39 -7.57 -15.90
N TYR A 550 -21.01 -8.76 -15.93
CA TYR A 550 -20.57 -9.87 -16.77
C TYR A 550 -20.60 -9.50 -18.26
N LYS A 551 -21.71 -8.89 -18.69
CA LYS A 551 -21.85 -8.39 -20.06
C LYS A 551 -20.77 -7.37 -20.41
N TYR A 552 -20.49 -6.45 -19.51
CA TYR A 552 -19.44 -5.43 -19.72
C TYR A 552 -18.05 -6.07 -19.82
N ILE A 553 -17.66 -6.92 -18.86
CA ILE A 553 -16.36 -7.60 -18.88
C ILE A 553 -16.20 -8.42 -20.15
N ARG A 554 -17.21 -9.24 -20.52
CA ARG A 554 -17.16 -10.08 -21.72
C ARG A 554 -16.93 -9.31 -23.01
N ASN A 555 -17.53 -8.11 -23.12
CA ASN A 555 -17.45 -7.27 -24.31
C ASN A 555 -16.27 -6.27 -24.26
N SER A 556 -15.47 -6.27 -23.19
CA SER A 556 -14.35 -5.37 -23.04
C SER A 556 -13.20 -5.68 -24.02
N ALA A 557 -12.40 -4.68 -24.33
CA ALA A 557 -11.20 -4.89 -25.12
C ALA A 557 -10.15 -5.74 -24.37
N PHE A 558 -10.15 -5.70 -23.05
CA PHE A 558 -9.36 -6.61 -22.23
C PHE A 558 -9.73 -8.08 -22.52
N ALA A 559 -11.02 -8.44 -22.49
CA ALA A 559 -11.47 -9.81 -22.81
C ALA A 559 -11.10 -10.24 -24.23
N ALA A 560 -10.96 -9.29 -25.17
CA ALA A 560 -10.53 -9.57 -26.53
C ALA A 560 -9.07 -10.05 -26.63
N THR A 561 -8.25 -9.77 -25.62
CA THR A 561 -6.84 -10.24 -25.54
C THR A 561 -6.69 -11.65 -24.98
N MET A 562 -7.75 -12.23 -24.42
CA MET A 562 -7.72 -13.58 -23.86
C MET A 562 -7.65 -14.63 -24.98
N LYS A 563 -6.84 -15.66 -24.79
CA LYS A 563 -6.78 -16.81 -25.71
C LYS A 563 -8.06 -17.67 -25.66
N ASN A 564 -8.79 -17.65 -24.54
CA ASN A 564 -10.01 -18.42 -24.34
C ASN A 564 -11.07 -17.58 -23.61
N LYS A 565 -12.09 -17.15 -24.35
CA LYS A 565 -13.22 -16.38 -23.80
C LYS A 565 -14.26 -17.23 -23.07
N ASP A 566 -14.35 -18.54 -23.33
CA ASP A 566 -15.29 -19.44 -22.66
C ASP A 566 -14.95 -19.57 -21.17
N PHE A 567 -13.71 -19.24 -20.80
CA PHE A 567 -13.30 -19.15 -19.41
C PHE A 567 -14.15 -18.15 -18.63
N LEU A 568 -14.46 -16.99 -19.21
CA LEU A 568 -15.29 -15.96 -18.55
C LEU A 568 -16.70 -16.47 -18.27
N ASP A 569 -17.33 -17.16 -19.23
CA ASP A 569 -18.67 -17.70 -19.06
C ASP A 569 -18.70 -18.76 -17.97
N GLN A 570 -17.74 -19.69 -17.97
CA GLN A 570 -17.59 -20.69 -16.92
C GLN A 570 -17.36 -20.06 -15.55
N PHE A 571 -16.60 -18.97 -15.48
CA PHE A 571 -16.36 -18.24 -14.24
C PHE A 571 -17.63 -17.55 -13.75
N PHE A 572 -18.38 -16.89 -14.62
CA PHE A 572 -19.63 -16.20 -14.27
C PHE A 572 -20.71 -17.18 -13.81
N ASP A 573 -20.84 -18.33 -14.46
CA ASP A 573 -21.76 -19.40 -14.04
C ASP A 573 -21.40 -19.92 -12.64
N GLN A 574 -20.11 -20.11 -12.37
CA GLN A 574 -19.62 -20.51 -11.05
C GLN A 574 -19.93 -19.43 -9.99
N TYR A 575 -19.77 -18.16 -10.34
CA TYR A 575 -20.06 -17.06 -9.42
C TYR A 575 -21.57 -16.95 -9.13
N GLU A 576 -22.45 -17.13 -10.12
CA GLU A 576 -23.90 -17.15 -9.91
C GLU A 576 -24.33 -18.33 -9.02
N ALA A 577 -23.76 -19.51 -9.22
CA ALA A 577 -24.01 -20.67 -8.37
C ALA A 577 -23.59 -20.37 -6.91
N LEU A 578 -22.47 -19.70 -6.72
CA LEU A 578 -21.98 -19.25 -5.43
C LEU A 578 -22.89 -18.19 -4.79
N ALA A 579 -23.31 -17.18 -5.55
CA ALA A 579 -24.17 -16.09 -5.08
C ALA A 579 -25.58 -16.56 -4.68
N SER A 580 -26.10 -17.61 -5.33
CA SER A 580 -27.41 -18.22 -5.04
C SER A 580 -27.36 -19.32 -3.98
N GLY A 581 -26.18 -19.81 -3.61
CA GLY A 581 -26.01 -20.91 -2.67
C GLY A 581 -26.11 -20.50 -1.20
N LYS A 582 -26.57 -21.42 -0.35
CA LYS A 582 -26.82 -21.16 1.09
C LYS A 582 -25.62 -21.44 2.01
N LEU A 583 -24.62 -22.20 1.57
CA LEU A 583 -23.51 -22.67 2.40
C LEU A 583 -22.22 -22.68 1.59
N TYR A 584 -21.41 -21.64 1.75
CA TYR A 584 -20.07 -21.58 1.22
C TYR A 584 -19.08 -21.18 2.29
N TRP A 585 -17.89 -21.72 2.20
CA TRP A 585 -16.81 -21.30 3.05
C TRP A 585 -16.44 -19.84 2.74
N PHE A 586 -16.36 -19.02 3.77
CA PHE A 586 -16.12 -17.57 3.67
C PHE A 586 -14.94 -17.24 2.74
N TRP A 587 -13.81 -17.93 2.91
CA TRP A 587 -12.61 -17.66 2.10
C TRP A 587 -12.78 -18.00 0.62
N HIS A 588 -13.54 -19.03 0.28
CA HIS A 588 -13.84 -19.32 -1.12
C HIS A 588 -14.68 -18.21 -1.76
N LYS A 589 -15.70 -17.74 -1.05
CA LYS A 589 -16.54 -16.63 -1.50
C LYS A 589 -15.73 -15.34 -1.65
N GLN A 590 -14.85 -15.05 -0.69
CA GLN A 590 -13.96 -13.89 -0.74
C GLN A 590 -13.01 -13.96 -1.95
N VAL A 591 -12.38 -15.10 -2.20
CA VAL A 591 -11.48 -15.30 -3.36
C VAL A 591 -12.23 -15.09 -4.68
N LYS A 592 -13.44 -15.68 -4.84
CA LYS A 592 -14.24 -15.51 -6.06
C LYS A 592 -14.69 -14.05 -6.26
N SER A 593 -15.04 -13.35 -5.19
CA SER A 593 -15.39 -11.92 -5.25
C SER A 593 -14.18 -11.06 -5.61
N ASN A 594 -12.98 -11.38 -5.09
CA ASN A 594 -11.73 -10.74 -5.52
C ASN A 594 -11.43 -11.01 -7.00
N GLN A 595 -11.65 -12.23 -7.49
CA GLN A 595 -11.47 -12.55 -8.90
C GLN A 595 -12.42 -11.73 -9.79
N LEU A 596 -13.68 -11.60 -9.40
CA LEU A 596 -14.66 -10.79 -10.16
C LEU A 596 -14.30 -9.31 -10.18
N ILE A 597 -13.95 -8.74 -9.03
CA ILE A 597 -13.55 -7.32 -8.96
C ILE A 597 -12.27 -7.06 -9.76
N ASN A 598 -11.32 -8.01 -9.78
CA ASN A 598 -10.09 -7.90 -10.56
C ASN A 598 -10.38 -7.82 -12.06
N LEU A 599 -11.26 -8.68 -12.57
CA LEU A 599 -11.68 -8.63 -13.97
C LEU A 599 -12.36 -7.30 -14.32
N LEU A 600 -13.22 -6.81 -13.43
CA LEU A 600 -13.92 -5.54 -13.61
C LEU A 600 -12.95 -4.35 -13.62
N ILE A 601 -12.01 -4.32 -12.68
CA ILE A 601 -10.99 -3.27 -12.59
C ILE A 601 -10.14 -3.22 -13.85
N VAL A 602 -9.64 -4.36 -14.34
CA VAL A 602 -8.83 -4.39 -15.57
C VAL A 602 -9.64 -3.93 -16.77
N ALA A 603 -10.91 -4.33 -16.89
CA ALA A 603 -11.76 -3.93 -18.00
C ALA A 603 -11.99 -2.41 -18.02
N ILE A 604 -12.27 -1.80 -16.85
CA ILE A 604 -12.45 -0.34 -16.73
C ILE A 604 -11.12 0.40 -16.94
N TRP A 605 -10.03 -0.08 -16.32
CA TRP A 605 -8.69 0.50 -16.49
C TRP A 605 -8.29 0.49 -17.97
N TRP A 606 -8.56 -0.60 -18.70
CA TRP A 606 -8.27 -0.71 -20.13
C TRP A 606 -9.03 0.33 -20.95
N ASP A 607 -10.32 0.48 -20.71
CA ASP A 607 -11.11 1.51 -21.40
C ASP A 607 -10.59 2.91 -21.07
N ARG A 608 -10.28 3.21 -19.81
CA ARG A 608 -9.84 4.54 -19.37
C ARG A 608 -8.42 4.89 -19.82
N THR A 609 -7.50 3.93 -19.70
CA THR A 609 -6.06 4.18 -19.90
C THR A 609 -5.62 3.89 -21.33
N ILE A 610 -6.04 2.77 -21.91
CA ILE A 610 -5.60 2.36 -23.25
C ILE A 610 -6.48 2.97 -24.34
N LYS A 611 -7.80 3.00 -24.13
CA LYS A 611 -8.74 3.56 -25.11
C LYS A 611 -9.13 5.01 -24.87
N ASN A 612 -8.69 5.59 -23.75
CA ASN A 612 -9.06 6.94 -23.32
C ASN A 612 -10.61 7.18 -23.26
N ILE A 613 -11.37 6.13 -22.92
CA ILE A 613 -12.82 6.19 -22.75
C ILE A 613 -13.12 6.49 -21.28
N ARG A 614 -13.52 7.71 -20.96
CA ARG A 614 -13.80 8.16 -19.59
C ARG A 614 -15.29 8.37 -19.38
N LYS A 615 -15.90 7.53 -18.55
CA LYS A 615 -17.29 7.64 -18.13
C LYS A 615 -17.36 7.88 -16.63
N THR A 616 -18.42 8.54 -16.18
CA THR A 616 -18.68 8.82 -14.76
C THR A 616 -19.40 7.63 -14.13
N GLY A 617 -18.91 7.16 -12.99
CA GLY A 617 -19.48 6.06 -12.25
C GLY A 617 -19.38 4.70 -12.97
N LEU A 618 -19.58 3.62 -12.24
CA LEU A 618 -19.63 2.27 -12.80
C LEU A 618 -20.85 2.12 -13.75
N SER A 619 -22.00 2.67 -13.38
CA SER A 619 -23.22 2.68 -14.20
C SER A 619 -22.98 3.22 -15.61
N GLY A 620 -22.12 4.22 -15.78
CA GLY A 620 -21.70 4.72 -17.07
C GLY A 620 -21.04 3.68 -17.98
N TYR A 621 -20.36 2.68 -17.41
CA TYR A 621 -19.70 1.60 -18.16
C TYR A 621 -20.61 0.40 -18.42
N ILE A 622 -21.36 -0.04 -17.41
CA ILE A 622 -22.18 -1.26 -17.50
C ILE A 622 -23.58 -1.00 -18.09
N GLY A 623 -24.00 0.25 -18.23
CA GLY A 623 -25.38 0.65 -18.57
C GLY A 623 -26.30 0.59 -17.33
N ASN A 624 -27.38 1.38 -17.39
CA ASN A 624 -28.40 1.34 -16.34
C ASN A 624 -29.25 0.07 -16.42
#